data_b10e624a46a9151869c991b53c868b40
#
_entry.id   b10e624a46a9151869c991b53c868b40
#
_cell.length_a   1.000
_cell.length_b   1.000
_cell.length_c   1.000
_cell.angle_alpha   90.00
_cell.angle_beta   90.00
_cell.angle_gamma   90.00
#
_symmetry.space_group_name_H-M   'P 1'
#
loop_
_entity.id
_entity.type
_entity.pdbx_description
1 polymer ?
#
loop_
_entity_poly.entity_id
_entity_poly.type
_entity_poly.pdbx_seq_one_letter_code
_entity_poly.pdbx_strand_id
1 'polypeptide(L)'
;MDNVGDSNRGSCNVGSRNVGHSNCGNGNIGSFNTGSFNRGNGNTGSFNVGSHNSGKWNLGSYNVGFFNTKEPPLMMFDKPAFVSRKDIRLPKWLNCRDPKAALKTATKAEIEAALALPNFDYEIFFGITGVSKADIDARLKQIAGDF
;
A
#
# COMPACT_ATOMS: atom_id res chain seq x y z
N MET A 1 0.59 0.90 25.73
CA MET A 1 2.05 1.18 25.75
C MET A 1 2.26 2.65 26.09
N ASP A 2 3.31 2.92 26.84
CA ASP A 2 3.60 4.26 27.31
C ASP A 2 4.40 5.05 26.27
N ASN A 3 4.42 6.36 26.44
CA ASN A 3 5.25 7.23 25.63
C ASN A 3 6.71 7.15 26.09
N VAL A 4 7.64 7.32 25.15
CA VAL A 4 9.07 7.45 25.41
C VAL A 4 9.53 8.84 24.95
N GLY A 5 10.12 9.63 25.86
CA GLY A 5 10.54 11.01 25.61
C GLY A 5 9.55 12.04 26.17
N ASP A 6 9.84 13.33 25.91
CA ASP A 6 9.21 14.43 26.64
C ASP A 6 7.99 15.02 25.94
N SER A 7 7.05 15.50 26.75
CA SER A 7 5.92 16.32 26.30
C SER A 7 5.04 15.66 25.23
N ASN A 8 4.95 14.34 25.21
CA ASN A 8 4.07 13.60 24.32
C ASN A 8 2.64 13.56 24.89
N ARG A 9 1.64 13.67 24.01
CA ARG A 9 0.23 13.54 24.35
C ARG A 9 -0.41 12.41 23.53
N GLY A 10 -1.01 11.45 24.19
CA GLY A 10 -1.55 10.25 23.58
C GLY A 10 -0.76 9.02 24.03
N SER A 11 -0.56 8.03 23.18
CA SER A 11 0.10 6.78 23.56
C SER A 11 1.05 6.25 22.51
N CYS A 12 2.01 5.43 22.95
CA CYS A 12 2.98 4.76 22.08
C CYS A 12 3.83 5.70 21.21
N ASN A 13 4.02 6.94 21.65
CA ASN A 13 4.89 7.87 20.93
C ASN A 13 6.35 7.72 21.40
N VAL A 14 7.29 7.82 20.48
CA VAL A 14 8.73 7.83 20.74
C VAL A 14 9.30 9.14 20.21
N GLY A 15 10.02 9.87 21.07
CA GLY A 15 10.54 11.20 20.78
C GLY A 15 9.81 12.27 21.58
N SER A 16 9.75 13.50 21.12
CA SER A 16 9.23 14.61 21.92
C SER A 16 8.15 15.41 21.21
N ARG A 17 7.22 15.94 22.01
CA ARG A 17 6.15 16.86 21.55
C ARG A 17 5.23 16.26 20.48
N ASN A 18 5.02 14.96 20.49
CA ASN A 18 4.05 14.32 19.62
C ASN A 18 2.65 14.36 20.21
N VAL A 19 1.65 14.55 19.35
CA VAL A 19 0.23 14.49 19.72
C VAL A 19 -0.47 13.43 18.89
N GLY A 20 -1.00 12.41 19.54
CA GLY A 20 -1.66 11.28 18.89
C GLY A 20 -1.04 9.96 19.29
N HIS A 21 -1.01 9.01 18.39
CA HIS A 21 -0.60 7.64 18.70
C HIS A 21 0.49 7.11 17.77
N SER A 22 1.41 6.34 18.34
CA SER A 22 2.42 5.59 17.57
C SER A 22 3.26 6.46 16.61
N ASN A 23 3.59 7.67 17.03
CA ASN A 23 4.51 8.52 16.28
C ASN A 23 5.96 8.26 16.72
N CYS A 24 6.89 8.31 15.78
CA CYS A 24 8.31 8.21 16.01
C CYS A 24 9.02 9.46 15.46
N GLY A 25 9.67 10.22 16.33
CA GLY A 25 10.31 11.49 16.02
C GLY A 25 9.71 12.64 16.83
N ASN A 26 9.76 13.86 16.32
CA ASN A 26 9.41 15.04 17.12
C ASN A 26 8.32 15.89 16.47
N GLY A 27 7.44 16.42 17.31
CA GLY A 27 6.46 17.42 16.90
C GLY A 27 5.42 16.94 15.88
N ASN A 28 5.13 15.64 15.84
CA ASN A 28 4.11 15.11 14.95
C ASN A 28 2.71 15.27 15.57
N ILE A 29 1.72 15.52 14.72
CA ILE A 29 0.30 15.57 15.09
C ILE A 29 -0.45 14.57 14.25
N GLY A 30 -1.11 13.61 14.89
CA GLY A 30 -1.81 12.51 14.24
C GLY A 30 -1.24 11.17 14.67
N SER A 31 -1.30 10.18 13.80
CA SER A 31 -0.90 8.83 14.19
C SER A 31 0.01 8.17 13.15
N PHE A 32 0.89 7.29 13.62
CA PHE A 32 1.78 6.49 12.78
C PHE A 32 2.73 7.32 11.91
N ASN A 33 3.13 8.52 12.36
CA ASN A 33 4.13 9.30 11.64
C ASN A 33 5.54 8.91 12.06
N THR A 34 6.45 8.85 11.11
CA THR A 34 7.89 8.66 11.34
C THR A 34 8.66 9.86 10.78
N GLY A 35 9.44 10.51 11.62
CA GLY A 35 10.14 11.74 11.30
C GLY A 35 9.63 12.92 12.12
N SER A 36 9.66 14.12 11.58
CA SER A 36 9.37 15.31 12.41
C SER A 36 8.40 16.29 11.75
N PHE A 37 7.60 16.90 12.61
CA PHE A 37 6.69 17.98 12.22
C PHE A 37 5.68 17.60 11.14
N ASN A 38 5.22 16.36 11.14
CA ASN A 38 4.15 15.91 10.24
C ASN A 38 2.78 16.17 10.91
N ARG A 39 1.80 16.50 10.08
CA ARG A 39 0.40 16.65 10.50
C ARG A 39 -0.49 15.74 9.65
N GLY A 40 -1.13 14.79 10.29
CA GLY A 40 -1.95 13.75 9.66
C GLY A 40 -1.43 12.36 10.01
N ASN A 41 -1.71 11.37 9.20
CA ASN A 41 -1.44 9.99 9.56
C ASN A 41 -0.52 9.29 8.57
N GLY A 42 0.35 8.42 9.09
CA GLY A 42 1.15 7.53 8.26
C GLY A 42 2.19 8.25 7.38
N ASN A 43 2.65 9.44 7.77
CA ASN A 43 3.68 10.13 7.01
C ASN A 43 5.09 9.66 7.41
N THR A 44 5.97 9.58 6.44
CA THR A 44 7.40 9.30 6.63
C THR A 44 8.21 10.48 6.12
N GLY A 45 9.09 11.01 6.95
CA GLY A 45 9.89 12.21 6.65
C GLY A 45 9.47 13.40 7.48
N SER A 46 9.48 14.61 6.92
CA SER A 46 9.26 15.81 7.74
C SER A 46 8.42 16.88 7.05
N PHE A 47 7.71 17.64 7.85
CA PHE A 47 6.90 18.77 7.39
C PHE A 47 5.81 18.41 6.39
N ASN A 48 5.30 17.19 6.43
CA ASN A 48 4.19 16.77 5.58
C ASN A 48 2.85 17.08 6.25
N VAL A 49 1.88 17.50 5.44
CA VAL A 49 0.49 17.73 5.86
C VAL A 49 -0.44 16.87 5.01
N GLY A 50 -1.24 16.05 5.67
CA GLY A 50 -2.09 15.06 5.03
C GLY A 50 -1.68 13.65 5.42
N SER A 51 -1.94 12.67 4.60
CA SER A 51 -1.73 11.27 5.00
C SER A 51 -0.93 10.47 3.98
N HIS A 52 -0.15 9.52 4.49
CA HIS A 52 0.62 8.60 3.67
C HIS A 52 1.62 9.28 2.72
N ASN A 53 2.18 10.40 3.13
CA ASN A 53 3.24 11.06 2.37
C ASN A 53 4.62 10.50 2.76
N SER A 54 5.53 10.44 1.79
CA SER A 54 6.92 10.07 2.00
C SER A 54 7.85 11.14 1.42
N GLY A 55 8.66 11.74 2.26
CA GLY A 55 9.57 12.83 1.88
C GLY A 55 9.35 14.08 2.73
N LYS A 56 9.42 15.26 2.14
CA LYS A 56 9.32 16.53 2.89
C LYS A 56 8.45 17.56 2.19
N TRP A 57 7.73 18.33 3.01
CA TRP A 57 6.95 19.48 2.53
C TRP A 57 5.85 19.10 1.54
N ASN A 58 5.26 17.92 1.70
CA ASN A 58 4.11 17.53 0.89
C ASN A 58 2.80 17.96 1.56
N LEU A 59 1.86 18.42 0.75
CA LEU A 59 0.50 18.75 1.14
C LEU A 59 -0.47 17.84 0.39
N GLY A 60 -1.41 17.22 1.08
CA GLY A 60 -2.32 16.24 0.51
C GLY A 60 -1.95 14.82 0.90
N SER A 61 -2.27 13.85 0.08
CA SER A 61 -2.06 12.44 0.44
C SER A 61 -1.32 11.65 -0.63
N TYR A 62 -0.63 10.60 -0.20
CA TYR A 62 0.09 9.66 -1.05
C TYR A 62 1.22 10.26 -1.90
N ASN A 63 1.71 11.44 -1.54
CA ASN A 63 2.81 12.07 -2.25
C ASN A 63 4.17 11.47 -1.87
N VAL A 64 5.05 11.35 -2.85
CA VAL A 64 6.44 10.92 -2.66
C VAL A 64 7.37 12.02 -3.18
N GLY A 65 8.43 12.30 -2.44
CA GLY A 65 9.39 13.35 -2.79
C GLY A 65 9.14 14.66 -2.05
N PHE A 66 9.24 15.78 -2.74
CA PHE A 66 9.28 17.10 -2.12
C PHE A 66 8.32 18.08 -2.80
N PHE A 67 7.65 18.91 -1.98
CA PHE A 67 6.80 20.01 -2.43
C PHE A 67 5.65 19.62 -3.36
N ASN A 68 5.08 18.45 -3.17
CA ASN A 68 3.91 18.02 -3.93
C ASN A 68 2.62 18.48 -3.24
N THR A 69 1.65 18.91 -4.02
CA THR A 69 0.36 19.43 -3.51
C THR A 69 -0.84 18.66 -4.04
N LYS A 70 -0.63 17.76 -4.98
CA LYS A 70 -1.70 16.97 -5.60
C LYS A 70 -1.49 15.49 -5.32
N GLU A 71 -2.57 14.78 -4.99
CA GLU A 71 -2.52 13.33 -4.89
C GLU A 71 -2.11 12.73 -6.24
N PRO A 72 -1.05 11.91 -6.28
CA PRO A 72 -0.64 11.26 -7.51
C PRO A 72 -1.67 10.22 -7.95
N PRO A 73 -1.80 9.95 -9.25
CA PRO A 73 -2.64 8.86 -9.73
C PRO A 73 -2.20 7.53 -9.12
N LEU A 74 -3.15 6.62 -8.93
CA LEU A 74 -2.81 5.25 -8.59
C LEU A 74 -1.99 4.65 -9.73
N MET A 75 -0.83 4.10 -9.41
CA MET A 75 -0.02 3.37 -10.37
C MET A 75 -0.29 1.88 -10.26
N MET A 76 -0.54 1.22 -11.36
CA MET A 76 -0.66 -0.24 -11.44
C MET A 76 0.07 -0.73 -12.67
N PHE A 77 0.93 -1.73 -12.51
CA PHE A 77 1.78 -2.25 -13.56
C PHE A 77 2.55 -1.14 -14.30
N ASP A 78 3.19 -0.27 -13.52
CA ASP A 78 4.02 0.87 -13.95
C ASP A 78 3.29 1.93 -14.80
N LYS A 79 1.97 1.89 -14.84
CA LYS A 79 1.13 2.83 -15.60
C LYS A 79 0.07 3.47 -14.71
N PRO A 80 -0.35 4.71 -14.99
CA PRO A 80 -1.47 5.33 -14.28
C PRO A 80 -2.75 4.51 -14.46
N ALA A 81 -3.39 4.21 -13.35
CA ALA A 81 -4.71 3.57 -13.32
C ALA A 81 -5.76 4.65 -12.99
N PHE A 82 -6.69 4.89 -13.92
CA PHE A 82 -7.74 5.91 -13.76
C PHE A 82 -8.93 5.40 -12.94
N VAL A 83 -8.62 4.85 -11.79
CA VAL A 83 -9.58 4.33 -10.82
C VAL A 83 -9.25 4.84 -9.43
N SER A 84 -10.25 4.95 -8.57
CA SER A 84 -10.04 5.33 -7.18
C SER A 84 -9.33 4.21 -6.41
N ARG A 85 -8.39 4.57 -5.52
CA ARG A 85 -7.76 3.61 -4.59
C ARG A 85 -8.79 2.83 -3.77
N LYS A 86 -9.94 3.45 -3.48
CA LYS A 86 -11.02 2.83 -2.72
C LYS A 86 -11.76 1.72 -3.48
N ASP A 87 -11.71 1.77 -4.80
CA ASP A 87 -12.43 0.83 -5.67
C ASP A 87 -11.61 -0.40 -6.06
N ILE A 88 -10.29 -0.33 -5.84
CA ILE A 88 -9.41 -1.48 -6.10
C ILE A 88 -9.58 -2.53 -5.00
N ARG A 89 -9.88 -3.75 -5.42
CA ARG A 89 -9.94 -4.93 -4.58
C ARG A 89 -9.07 -6.02 -5.19
N LEU A 90 -8.05 -6.42 -4.45
CA LEU A 90 -7.24 -7.56 -4.85
C LEU A 90 -7.98 -8.85 -4.50
N PRO A 91 -7.99 -9.84 -5.39
CA PRO A 91 -8.52 -11.16 -5.08
C PRO A 91 -7.83 -11.77 -3.87
N LYS A 92 -8.57 -12.60 -3.13
CA LYS A 92 -8.08 -13.17 -1.87
C LYS A 92 -6.75 -13.92 -2.01
N TRP A 93 -6.55 -14.63 -3.09
CA TRP A 93 -5.32 -15.40 -3.32
C TRP A 93 -4.06 -14.53 -3.54
N LEU A 94 -4.24 -13.24 -3.88
CA LEU A 94 -3.15 -12.27 -3.95
C LEU A 94 -2.86 -11.56 -2.61
N ASN A 95 -3.74 -11.72 -1.62
CA ASN A 95 -3.54 -11.16 -0.28
C ASN A 95 -2.80 -12.12 0.65
N CYS A 96 -1.73 -12.73 0.17
CA CYS A 96 -0.94 -13.70 0.92
C CYS A 96 0.55 -13.56 0.60
N ARG A 97 1.37 -14.23 1.38
CA ARG A 97 2.83 -14.20 1.21
C ARG A 97 3.32 -15.03 0.03
N ASP A 98 2.60 -16.07 -0.37
CA ASP A 98 2.94 -16.98 -1.47
C ASP A 98 1.77 -17.10 -2.46
N PRO A 99 1.66 -16.18 -3.43
CA PRO A 99 0.61 -16.21 -4.44
C PRO A 99 0.64 -17.48 -5.32
N LYS A 100 1.82 -18.04 -5.57
CA LYS A 100 1.95 -19.25 -6.39
C LYS A 100 1.34 -20.47 -5.70
N ALA A 101 1.53 -20.61 -4.40
CA ALA A 101 0.86 -21.65 -3.63
C ALA A 101 -0.66 -21.41 -3.54
N ALA A 102 -1.07 -20.16 -3.31
CA ALA A 102 -2.48 -19.78 -3.19
C ALA A 102 -3.27 -19.95 -4.50
N LEU A 103 -2.62 -19.82 -5.67
CA LEU A 103 -3.24 -20.06 -6.97
C LEU A 103 -3.85 -21.48 -7.08
N LYS A 104 -3.26 -22.48 -6.42
CA LYS A 104 -3.75 -23.87 -6.43
C LYS A 104 -5.18 -24.02 -5.93
N THR A 105 -5.64 -23.13 -5.09
CA THR A 105 -6.99 -23.12 -4.50
C THR A 105 -7.85 -21.96 -5.00
N ALA A 106 -7.30 -21.06 -5.80
CA ALA A 106 -8.04 -19.93 -6.35
C ALA A 106 -9.17 -20.39 -7.27
N THR A 107 -10.31 -19.73 -7.17
CA THR A 107 -11.46 -19.95 -8.05
C THR A 107 -11.27 -19.26 -9.40
N LYS A 108 -12.05 -19.68 -10.41
CA LYS A 108 -12.06 -19.02 -11.72
C LYS A 108 -12.33 -17.53 -11.61
N ALA A 109 -13.34 -17.14 -10.84
CA ALA A 109 -13.71 -15.74 -10.65
C ALA A 109 -12.60 -14.91 -10.00
N GLU A 110 -11.88 -15.47 -9.04
CA GLU A 110 -10.73 -14.80 -8.40
C GLU A 110 -9.54 -14.63 -9.36
N ILE A 111 -9.31 -15.60 -10.24
CA ILE A 111 -8.27 -15.50 -11.28
C ILE A 111 -8.65 -14.43 -12.31
N GLU A 112 -9.89 -14.46 -12.81
CA GLU A 112 -10.40 -13.48 -13.76
C GLU A 112 -10.37 -12.06 -13.18
N ALA A 113 -10.68 -11.90 -11.89
CA ALA A 113 -10.58 -10.62 -11.19
C ALA A 113 -9.13 -10.09 -11.14
N ALA A 114 -8.14 -10.95 -10.98
CA ALA A 114 -6.74 -10.56 -11.04
C ALA A 114 -6.34 -10.10 -12.44
N LEU A 115 -6.73 -10.84 -13.47
CA LEU A 115 -6.44 -10.51 -14.88
C LEU A 115 -7.16 -9.24 -15.35
N ALA A 116 -8.26 -8.89 -14.71
CA ALA A 116 -9.04 -7.68 -14.99
C ALA A 116 -8.53 -6.43 -14.27
N LEU A 117 -7.46 -6.51 -13.48
CA LEU A 117 -6.86 -5.35 -12.85
C LEU A 117 -6.40 -4.34 -13.92
N PRO A 118 -6.56 -3.03 -13.66
CA PRO A 118 -6.13 -2.01 -14.60
C PRO A 118 -4.67 -2.19 -15.02
N ASN A 119 -4.41 -2.09 -16.32
CA ASN A 119 -3.08 -2.20 -16.91
C ASN A 119 -2.38 -3.56 -16.68
N PHE A 120 -3.12 -4.63 -16.42
CA PHE A 120 -2.52 -5.93 -16.12
C PHE A 120 -1.43 -6.31 -17.13
N ASP A 121 -0.29 -6.74 -16.62
CA ASP A 121 0.87 -7.11 -17.40
C ASP A 121 1.47 -8.41 -16.83
N TYR A 122 1.56 -9.44 -17.68
CA TYR A 122 2.04 -10.76 -17.26
C TYR A 122 3.51 -10.78 -16.85
N GLU A 123 4.36 -9.99 -17.48
CA GLU A 123 5.80 -10.00 -17.20
C GLU A 123 6.06 -9.35 -15.83
N ILE A 124 5.43 -8.21 -15.59
CA ILE A 124 5.49 -7.52 -14.29
C ILE A 124 4.87 -8.39 -13.20
N PHE A 125 3.71 -8.97 -13.47
CA PHE A 125 3.03 -9.84 -12.53
C PHE A 125 3.88 -11.06 -12.14
N PHE A 126 4.47 -11.72 -13.12
CA PHE A 126 5.40 -12.84 -12.89
C PHE A 126 6.63 -12.42 -12.10
N GLY A 127 7.24 -11.29 -12.46
CA GLY A 127 8.43 -10.77 -11.76
C GLY A 127 8.21 -10.52 -10.26
N ILE A 128 6.99 -10.15 -9.88
CA ILE A 128 6.64 -9.83 -8.49
C ILE A 128 6.13 -11.07 -7.74
N THR A 129 5.26 -11.86 -8.37
CA THR A 129 4.53 -12.95 -7.69
C THR A 129 5.12 -14.34 -7.92
N GLY A 130 5.96 -14.50 -8.93
CA GLY A 130 6.43 -15.80 -9.40
C GLY A 130 5.35 -16.64 -10.12
N VAL A 131 4.16 -16.08 -10.34
CA VAL A 131 3.05 -16.76 -11.05
C VAL A 131 3.12 -16.44 -12.53
N SER A 132 3.40 -17.46 -13.35
CA SER A 132 3.46 -17.33 -14.81
C SER A 132 2.08 -17.43 -15.46
N LYS A 133 2.00 -16.98 -16.72
CA LYS A 133 0.80 -17.21 -17.55
C LYS A 133 0.47 -18.70 -17.64
N ALA A 134 1.50 -19.55 -17.78
CA ALA A 134 1.31 -21.00 -17.83
C ALA A 134 0.72 -21.58 -16.54
N ASP A 135 1.11 -21.08 -15.38
CA ASP A 135 0.51 -21.49 -14.09
C ASP A 135 -0.99 -21.13 -14.05
N ILE A 136 -1.34 -19.94 -14.50
CA ILE A 136 -2.74 -19.47 -14.57
C ILE A 136 -3.56 -20.33 -15.54
N ASP A 137 -3.05 -20.54 -16.76
CA ASP A 137 -3.74 -21.35 -17.78
C ASP A 137 -3.92 -22.79 -17.30
N ALA A 138 -2.92 -23.39 -16.65
CA ALA A 138 -3.02 -24.73 -16.07
C ALA A 138 -4.09 -24.81 -14.98
N ARG A 139 -4.16 -23.80 -14.10
CA ARG A 139 -5.20 -23.77 -13.05
C ARG A 139 -6.60 -23.61 -13.65
N LEU A 140 -6.78 -22.76 -14.65
CA LEU A 140 -8.07 -22.57 -15.30
C LEU A 140 -8.54 -23.85 -16.02
N LYS A 141 -7.63 -24.58 -16.69
CA LYS A 141 -7.92 -25.89 -17.28
C LYS A 141 -8.34 -26.91 -16.22
N GLN A 142 -7.63 -26.97 -15.10
CA GLN A 142 -7.96 -27.84 -13.99
C GLN A 142 -9.39 -27.56 -13.44
N ILE A 143 -9.74 -26.27 -13.29
CA ILE A 143 -11.08 -25.86 -12.84
C ILE A 143 -12.16 -26.26 -13.87
N ALA A 144 -11.86 -26.14 -15.17
CA ALA A 144 -12.80 -26.51 -16.23
C ALA A 144 -12.97 -28.03 -16.37
N GLY A 145 -12.09 -28.84 -15.74
CA GLY A 145 -12.09 -30.29 -15.90
C GLY A 145 -11.46 -30.78 -17.22
N ASP A 146 -10.78 -29.91 -17.93
CA ASP A 146 -10.04 -30.25 -19.15
C ASP A 146 -8.63 -30.76 -18.73
N PHE A 147 -8.51 -32.03 -18.69
CA PHE A 147 -7.23 -32.72 -18.43
C PHE A 147 -6.49 -33.08 -19.70
#